data_c0a36ce68e04278bb254209dead92354
#
_entry.id   c0a36ce68e04278bb254209dead92354
#
_cell.length_a   1.000
_cell.length_b   1.000
_cell.length_c   1.000
_cell.angle_alpha   90.00
_cell.angle_beta   90.00
_cell.angle_gamma   90.00
#
_symmetry.space_group_name_H-M   'P 1'
#
loop_
_entity.id
_entity.type
_entity.pdbx_description
1 polymer ?
#
loop_
_entity_poly.entity_id
_entity_poly.type
_entity_poly.pdbx_seq_one_letter_code
_entity_poly.pdbx_strand_id
1 'polypeptide(L)' 'MAIKKIEDISFDQDSMFLNVNGTSFEILLEKVSPKLQSANQIQRNFYKISPSGYGIHWPLIDEDLSLDLLLKSAQL' A
#
# COMPACT_ATOMS: atom_id res chain seq x y z
N MET A 1 -2.80 -0.32 24.04
CA MET A 1 -1.74 -0.26 23.03
C MET A 1 -2.32 -0.24 21.64
N ALA A 2 -1.96 0.73 20.85
CA ALA A 2 -2.47 0.83 19.50
C ALA A 2 -1.68 -0.09 18.59
N ILE A 3 -2.37 -0.97 17.86
CA ILE A 3 -1.77 -1.83 16.86
C ILE A 3 -2.02 -1.18 15.50
N LYS A 4 -0.96 -0.85 14.78
CA LYS A 4 -1.10 -0.29 13.44
C LYS A 4 -1.53 -1.37 12.48
N LYS A 5 -2.63 -1.15 11.81
CA LYS A 5 -3.24 -2.14 10.95
C LYS A 5 -3.79 -1.46 9.72
N ILE A 6 -3.49 -2.02 8.56
CA ILE A 6 -4.03 -1.50 7.31
C ILE A 6 -5.52 -1.85 7.25
N GLU A 7 -6.35 -0.83 7.06
CA GLU A 7 -7.80 -1.01 7.03
C GLU A 7 -8.37 -0.90 5.63
N ASP A 8 -7.76 -0.04 4.79
CA ASP A 8 -8.28 0.19 3.46
C ASP A 8 -7.15 0.66 2.55
N ILE A 9 -7.25 0.32 1.26
CA ILE A 9 -6.28 0.69 0.25
C ILE A 9 -7.04 1.16 -0.99
N SER A 10 -6.64 2.31 -1.52
CA SER A 10 -7.16 2.79 -2.79
C SER A 10 -6.03 3.39 -3.60
N PHE A 11 -6.28 3.63 -4.87
CA PHE A 11 -5.27 4.10 -5.80
C PHE A 11 -5.78 5.27 -6.63
N ASP A 12 -4.89 6.22 -6.85
CA ASP A 12 -4.98 7.21 -7.89
C ASP A 12 -3.94 6.84 -8.94
N GLN A 13 -3.82 7.61 -10.00
CA GLN A 13 -2.89 7.30 -11.09
C GLN A 13 -1.45 7.09 -10.60
N ASP A 14 -0.97 7.98 -9.76
CA ASP A 14 0.41 7.97 -9.29
C ASP A 14 0.56 7.73 -7.81
N SER A 15 -0.53 7.54 -7.09
CA SER A 15 -0.51 7.47 -5.64
C SER A 15 -1.32 6.30 -5.11
N MET A 16 -0.91 5.84 -3.94
CA MET A 16 -1.68 4.87 -3.17
C MET A 16 -2.12 5.53 -1.87
N PHE A 17 -3.35 5.27 -1.48
CA PHE A 17 -3.90 5.81 -0.25
C PHE A 17 -4.15 4.67 0.72
N LEU A 18 -3.61 4.81 1.93
CA LEU A 18 -3.80 3.84 2.99
C LEU A 18 -4.60 4.46 4.12
N ASN A 19 -5.50 3.67 4.68
CA ASN A 19 -6.12 4.02 5.94
C ASN A 19 -5.56 3.09 7.01
N VAL A 20 -4.92 3.69 8.01
CA VAL A 20 -4.28 2.95 9.10
C VAL A 20 -4.80 3.53 10.41
N ASN A 21 -5.58 2.74 11.15
CA ASN A 21 -6.16 3.17 12.42
C ASN A 21 -6.92 4.50 12.31
N GLY A 22 -7.66 4.67 11.21
CA GLY A 22 -8.46 5.87 11.00
C GLY A 22 -7.70 7.06 10.42
N THR A 23 -6.41 6.92 10.19
CA THR A 23 -5.60 7.98 9.58
C THR A 23 -5.29 7.62 8.13
N SER A 24 -5.49 8.57 7.24
CA SER A 24 -5.21 8.37 5.81
C SER A 24 -3.82 8.86 5.45
N PHE A 25 -3.12 8.07 4.66
CA PHE A 25 -1.78 8.40 4.18
C PHE A 25 -1.75 8.32 2.67
N GLU A 26 -1.10 9.29 2.04
CA GLU A 26 -0.86 9.26 0.61
C GLU A 26 0.60 8.91 0.35
N ILE A 27 0.83 7.96 -0.56
CA ILE A 27 2.16 7.47 -0.86
C ILE A 27 2.34 7.49 -2.37
N LEU A 28 3.40 8.17 -2.83
CA LEU A 28 3.72 8.20 -4.25
C LEU A 28 4.28 6.84 -4.67
N LEU A 29 3.68 6.22 -5.66
CA LEU A 29 4.07 4.88 -6.09
C LEU A 29 5.50 4.84 -6.62
N GLU A 30 5.95 5.90 -7.29
CA GLU A 30 7.32 5.94 -7.80
C GLU A 30 8.37 5.83 -6.71
N LYS A 31 8.03 6.19 -5.48
CA LYS A 31 8.96 6.13 -4.35
C LYS A 31 9.03 4.77 -3.70
N VAL A 32 7.97 3.99 -3.80
CA VAL A 32 7.91 2.72 -3.07
C VAL A 32 7.89 1.51 -3.98
N SER A 33 7.35 1.62 -5.19
CA SER A 33 7.23 0.46 -6.07
C SER A 33 7.05 0.87 -7.53
N PRO A 34 8.12 0.87 -8.31
CA PRO A 34 7.99 1.04 -9.76
C PRO A 34 7.08 -0.01 -10.40
N LYS A 35 7.03 -1.22 -9.84
CA LYS A 35 6.13 -2.26 -10.32
C LYS A 35 4.67 -1.84 -10.19
N LEU A 36 4.29 -1.29 -9.05
CA LEU A 36 2.93 -0.82 -8.84
C LEU A 36 2.63 0.39 -9.70
N GLN A 37 3.60 1.28 -9.86
CA GLN A 37 3.41 2.45 -10.71
C GLN A 37 3.08 2.06 -12.14
N SER A 38 3.73 1.02 -12.64
CA SER A 38 3.51 0.52 -14.01
C SER A 38 2.35 -0.44 -14.13
N ALA A 39 1.78 -0.86 -13.02
CA ALA A 39 0.71 -1.86 -13.02
C ALA A 39 -0.62 -1.26 -13.47
N ASN A 40 -1.45 -2.09 -14.08
CA ASN A 40 -2.79 -1.68 -14.46
C ASN A 40 -3.74 -1.77 -13.25
N GLN A 41 -4.97 -1.34 -13.46
CA GLN A 41 -5.97 -1.27 -12.41
C GLN A 41 -6.28 -2.65 -11.81
N ILE A 42 -6.34 -3.67 -12.66
CA ILE A 42 -6.63 -5.03 -12.20
C ILE A 42 -5.51 -5.52 -11.29
N GLN A 43 -4.27 -5.30 -11.71
CA GLN A 43 -3.11 -5.72 -10.93
C GLN A 43 -3.02 -5.01 -9.60
N ARG A 44 -3.27 -3.70 -9.58
CA ARG A 44 -3.23 -2.89 -8.35
C ARG A 44 -4.31 -3.31 -7.36
N ASN A 45 -5.49 -3.66 -7.85
CA ASN A 45 -6.61 -3.99 -6.98
C ASN A 45 -6.63 -5.44 -6.54
N PHE A 46 -5.74 -6.26 -7.08
CA PHE A 46 -5.63 -7.66 -6.66
C PHE A 46 -4.49 -7.81 -5.66
N TYR A 47 -4.79 -7.51 -4.40
CA TYR A 47 -3.81 -7.54 -3.33
C TYR A 47 -4.34 -8.35 -2.15
N LYS A 48 -3.39 -8.77 -1.30
CA LYS A 48 -3.71 -9.45 -0.05
C LYS A 48 -2.98 -8.74 1.08
N ILE A 49 -3.72 -8.40 2.12
CA ILE A 49 -3.13 -7.84 3.33
C ILE A 49 -2.75 -9.03 4.22
N SER A 50 -1.53 -8.99 4.77
CA SER A 50 -1.08 -10.07 5.64
C SER A 50 -1.98 -10.19 6.86
N PRO A 51 -2.08 -11.39 7.46
CA PRO A 51 -2.92 -11.56 8.66
C PRO A 51 -2.54 -10.64 9.81
N SER A 52 -1.27 -10.26 9.90
CA SER A 52 -0.82 -9.33 10.94
C SER A 52 -1.22 -7.88 10.64
N GLY A 53 -1.56 -7.56 9.38
CA GLY A 53 -1.85 -6.20 8.96
C GLY A 53 -0.61 -5.37 8.68
N TYR A 54 0.58 -5.97 8.67
CA TYR A 54 1.83 -5.22 8.51
C TYR A 54 2.41 -5.29 7.11
N GLY A 55 1.78 -5.98 6.19
CA GLY A 55 2.28 -6.10 4.84
C GLY A 55 1.19 -6.26 3.82
N ILE A 56 1.51 -5.96 2.56
CA ILE A 56 0.61 -6.12 1.43
C ILE A 56 1.34 -6.87 0.33
N HIS A 57 0.68 -7.85 -0.26
CA HIS A 57 1.23 -8.64 -1.35
C HIS A 57 0.36 -8.50 -2.58
N TRP A 58 1.01 -8.25 -3.73
CA TRP A 58 0.36 -8.18 -5.05
C TRP A 58 0.82 -9.37 -5.87
N PRO A 59 0.05 -10.47 -5.91
CA PRO A 59 0.51 -11.70 -6.57
C PRO A 59 0.68 -11.59 -8.08
N LEU A 60 -0.10 -10.73 -8.75
CA LEU A 60 -0.01 -10.63 -10.21
C LEU A 60 1.28 -9.99 -10.69
N ILE A 61 1.94 -9.21 -9.86
CA ILE A 61 3.19 -8.54 -10.20
C ILE A 61 4.33 -8.92 -9.27
N ASP A 62 4.08 -9.89 -8.40
CA ASP A 62 5.09 -10.40 -7.45
C ASP A 62 5.72 -9.25 -6.64
N GLU A 63 4.88 -8.44 -6.03
CA GLU A 63 5.32 -7.31 -5.22
C GLU A 63 4.85 -7.44 -3.79
N ASP A 64 5.73 -7.12 -2.85
CA ASP A 64 5.44 -7.09 -1.42
C ASP A 64 5.91 -5.77 -0.83
N LEU A 65 5.05 -5.12 -0.06
CA LEU A 65 5.43 -3.88 0.62
C LEU A 65 5.07 -3.99 2.09
N SER A 66 6.00 -3.57 2.94
CA SER A 66 5.76 -3.54 4.37
C SER A 66 5.11 -2.23 4.78
N LEU A 67 4.32 -2.28 5.85
CA LEU A 67 3.69 -1.08 6.39
C LEU A 67 4.75 -0.06 6.82
N ASP A 68 5.85 -0.52 7.42
CA ASP A 68 6.94 0.37 7.82
C ASP A 68 7.48 1.18 6.63
N LEU A 69 7.74 0.50 5.52
CA LEU A 69 8.23 1.18 4.33
C LEU A 69 7.22 2.20 3.83
N LEU A 70 5.96 1.82 3.79
CA LEU A 70 4.89 2.68 3.30
C LEU A 70 4.74 3.93 4.16
N LEU A 71 4.78 3.77 5.47
CA LEU A 71 4.62 4.91 6.37
C LEU A 71 5.82 5.86 6.30
N LYS A 72 7.03 5.32 6.11
CA LYS A 72 8.23 6.16 5.95
C LYS A 72 8.19 6.97 4.67
N SER A 73 7.49 6.48 3.67
CA SER A 73 7.39 7.13 2.36
C SER A 73 6.16 8.01 2.22
N ALA A 74 5.31 8.05 3.24
CA ALA A 74 4.05 8.76 3.16
C ALA A 74 4.24 10.27 3.07
N GLN A 75 3.37 10.90 2.31
CA GLN A 75 3.25 12.35 2.26
C GLN A 75 2.28 12.78 3.35
N LEU A 76 2.70 13.68 4.18
CA LEU A 76 1.85 14.21 5.24
C LEU A 76 1.43 15.65 4.95
#